data_76b6e35c4ffdea37b9b096c0c850659f
#
_entry.id   76b6e35c4ffdea37b9b096c0c850659f
#
_cell.length_a   1.000
_cell.length_b   1.000
_cell.length_c   1.000
_cell.angle_alpha   90.00
_cell.angle_beta   90.00
_cell.angle_gamma   90.00
#
_symmetry.space_group_name_H-M   'P 1'
#
loop_
_entity.id
_entity.type
_entity.pdbx_description
1 polymer ?
#
loop_
_entity_poly.entity_id
_entity_poly.type
_entity_poly.pdbx_seq_one_letter_code
_entity_poly.pdbx_strand_id
1 'polypeptide(L)'
;MPLKEIAPDVFCLKVSIANVYFIGPPEGPWTLVDTSTPGHAQQIREAAESLYGAAARPEAILLTHGHMDHAGSALDLANFWDVSVFAHPLELPYLTGRSKYPPLDPTVGGFLALMGRFVPVPSQDLGARVRALEPGREAPGLAGWEWHHTPGHAPGHVAFFRRQDGTLLAGDALTTMNLNSFFASVFEVQRVCGPPAPSTPDWRRARESVEFLAELRPLTIACGHGIPMSGGDAVMQLAELATNFPIPAHGRYVQEPARLDESGVVSLPAPPLDALPGVAVVVGVAAAAGTMFAVAAHRRRRAAKADTPAPAS
;
A
#
# COMPACT_ATOMS: atom_id res chain seq x y z
N MET A 1 -10.38 10.06 -2.42
CA MET A 1 -9.80 10.98 -3.41
C MET A 1 -10.40 10.62 -4.76
N PRO A 2 -10.76 11.56 -5.63
CA PRO A 2 -11.16 11.20 -7.00
C PRO A 2 -9.99 10.55 -7.73
N LEU A 3 -10.30 9.81 -8.79
CA LEU A 3 -9.31 9.30 -9.74
C LEU A 3 -8.48 10.48 -10.27
N LYS A 4 -7.15 10.39 -10.19
CA LYS A 4 -6.24 11.49 -10.52
C LYS A 4 -5.05 10.97 -11.32
N GLU A 5 -4.74 11.60 -12.44
CA GLU A 5 -3.47 11.41 -13.13
C GLU A 5 -2.32 12.02 -12.31
N ILE A 6 -1.28 11.25 -12.06
CA ILE A 6 -0.12 11.63 -11.22
C ILE A 6 1.19 11.71 -12.01
N ALA A 7 1.23 11.08 -13.17
CA ALA A 7 2.27 11.15 -14.18
C ALA A 7 1.64 10.75 -15.53
N PRO A 8 2.25 10.98 -16.68
CA PRO A 8 1.69 10.61 -17.97
C PRO A 8 1.23 9.15 -17.99
N ASP A 9 -0.06 8.92 -18.29
CA ASP A 9 -0.69 7.58 -18.34
C ASP A 9 -0.61 6.78 -17.02
N VAL A 10 -0.47 7.45 -15.87
CA VAL A 10 -0.48 6.84 -14.53
C VAL A 10 -1.58 7.50 -13.69
N PHE A 11 -2.61 6.74 -13.39
CA PHE A 11 -3.76 7.24 -12.63
C PHE A 11 -3.81 6.56 -11.27
N CYS A 12 -4.02 7.36 -10.23
CA CYS A 12 -4.14 6.92 -8.83
C CYS A 12 -5.59 7.05 -8.39
N LEU A 13 -6.13 5.98 -7.81
CA LEU A 13 -7.41 5.96 -7.13
C LEU A 13 -7.20 5.53 -5.67
N LYS A 14 -7.59 6.35 -4.72
CA LYS A 14 -7.65 5.92 -3.33
C LYS A 14 -8.93 5.13 -3.08
N VAL A 15 -8.78 3.87 -2.75
CA VAL A 15 -9.86 2.94 -2.45
C VAL A 15 -9.71 2.48 -1.00
N SER A 16 -10.71 2.75 -0.16
CA SER A 16 -10.64 2.45 1.27
C SER A 16 -9.41 3.10 1.92
N ILE A 17 -8.43 2.33 2.34
CA ILE A 17 -7.22 2.80 3.04
C ILE A 17 -5.97 2.80 2.16
N ALA A 18 -6.01 2.16 0.97
CA ALA A 18 -4.88 2.01 0.09
C ALA A 18 -5.10 2.65 -1.29
N ASN A 19 -4.03 2.88 -2.01
CA ASN A 19 -4.04 3.38 -3.37
C ASN A 19 -3.99 2.22 -4.37
N VAL A 20 -4.67 2.42 -5.49
CA VAL A 20 -4.69 1.53 -6.66
C VAL A 20 -4.24 2.35 -7.86
N TYR A 21 -3.42 1.75 -8.71
CA TYR A 21 -2.86 2.47 -9.87
C TYR A 21 -3.28 1.81 -11.18
N PHE A 22 -3.71 2.64 -12.11
CA PHE A 22 -4.02 2.26 -13.49
C PHE A 22 -2.90 2.84 -14.36
N ILE A 23 -2.24 1.99 -15.14
CA ILE A 23 -1.05 2.38 -15.92
C ILE A 23 -1.29 2.02 -17.39
N GLY A 24 -1.34 3.02 -18.22
CA GLY A 24 -1.55 2.93 -19.65
C GLY A 24 -2.40 4.06 -20.20
N PRO A 25 -2.27 4.38 -21.48
CA PRO A 25 -3.07 5.43 -22.12
C PRO A 25 -4.53 5.02 -22.26
N PRO A 26 -5.49 5.97 -22.22
CA PRO A 26 -6.93 5.68 -22.28
C PRO A 26 -7.36 4.86 -23.51
N GLU A 27 -6.66 4.98 -24.63
CA GLU A 27 -6.96 4.27 -25.89
C GLU A 27 -5.99 3.12 -26.16
N GLY A 28 -5.30 2.59 -25.15
CA GLY A 28 -4.28 1.56 -25.31
C GLY A 28 -4.34 0.44 -24.28
N PRO A 29 -3.35 -0.45 -24.31
CA PRO A 29 -3.19 -1.46 -23.27
C PRO A 29 -2.87 -0.80 -21.93
N TRP A 30 -3.40 -1.38 -20.86
CA TRP A 30 -3.21 -0.89 -19.52
C TRP A 30 -3.06 -2.03 -18.49
N THR A 31 -2.48 -1.74 -17.37
CA THR A 31 -2.22 -2.67 -16.28
C THR A 31 -2.71 -2.07 -14.97
N LEU A 32 -3.25 -2.92 -14.09
CA LEU A 32 -3.65 -2.54 -12.74
C LEU A 32 -2.52 -2.90 -11.76
N VAL A 33 -2.15 -1.97 -10.89
CA VAL A 33 -1.23 -2.23 -9.78
C VAL A 33 -1.97 -2.06 -8.45
N ASP A 34 -1.97 -3.13 -7.66
CA ASP A 34 -2.72 -3.32 -6.41
C ASP A 34 -4.25 -3.26 -6.58
N THR A 35 -4.98 -3.73 -5.58
CA THR A 35 -6.42 -3.96 -5.67
C THR A 35 -7.20 -3.62 -4.41
N SER A 36 -6.57 -2.92 -3.47
CA SER A 36 -7.17 -2.52 -2.19
C SER A 36 -7.72 -3.70 -1.35
N THR A 37 -8.52 -3.37 -0.34
CA THR A 37 -9.17 -4.33 0.56
C THR A 37 -10.30 -5.12 -0.12
N PRO A 38 -10.70 -6.29 0.42
CA PRO A 38 -11.82 -7.06 -0.10
C PRO A 38 -13.11 -6.24 -0.23
N GLY A 39 -13.93 -6.56 -1.23
CA GLY A 39 -15.24 -5.93 -1.46
C GLY A 39 -15.19 -4.62 -2.25
N HIS A 40 -14.02 -4.20 -2.77
CA HIS A 40 -13.88 -2.97 -3.55
C HIS A 40 -13.70 -3.19 -5.06
N ALA A 41 -13.82 -4.43 -5.54
CA ALA A 41 -13.68 -4.76 -6.95
C ALA A 41 -14.61 -3.93 -7.87
N GLN A 42 -15.85 -3.68 -7.45
CA GLN A 42 -16.80 -2.89 -8.23
C GLN A 42 -16.32 -1.45 -8.41
N GLN A 43 -15.84 -0.80 -7.32
CA GLN A 43 -15.33 0.58 -7.38
C GLN A 43 -14.12 0.70 -8.31
N ILE A 44 -13.23 -0.30 -8.29
CA ILE A 44 -12.04 -0.34 -9.16
C ILE A 44 -12.46 -0.53 -10.61
N ARG A 45 -13.44 -1.40 -10.88
CA ARG A 45 -14.00 -1.59 -12.24
C ARG A 45 -14.65 -0.34 -12.78
N GLU A 46 -15.48 0.34 -12.00
CA GLU A 46 -16.12 1.60 -12.40
C GLU A 46 -15.10 2.67 -12.76
N ALA A 47 -13.98 2.75 -12.02
CA ALA A 47 -12.87 3.63 -12.35
C ALA A 47 -12.16 3.22 -13.66
N ALA A 48 -11.92 1.93 -13.87
CA ALA A 48 -11.36 1.42 -15.13
C ALA A 48 -12.27 1.73 -16.32
N GLU A 49 -13.57 1.51 -16.18
CA GLU A 49 -14.56 1.82 -17.21
C GLU A 49 -14.61 3.31 -17.54
N SER A 50 -14.42 4.18 -16.55
CA SER A 50 -14.37 5.63 -16.78
C SER A 50 -13.10 6.09 -17.51
N LEU A 51 -11.97 5.37 -17.38
CA LEU A 51 -10.70 5.67 -18.06
C LEU A 51 -10.63 5.05 -19.45
N TYR A 52 -11.02 3.78 -19.55
CA TYR A 52 -10.71 2.92 -20.71
C TYR A 52 -11.97 2.43 -21.44
N GLY A 53 -13.17 2.87 -21.00
CA GLY A 53 -14.44 2.48 -21.60
C GLY A 53 -15.06 1.22 -21.01
N ALA A 54 -16.34 0.96 -21.36
CA ALA A 54 -17.16 -0.10 -20.75
C ALA A 54 -16.64 -1.54 -20.97
N ALA A 55 -15.80 -1.76 -21.98
CA ALA A 55 -15.18 -3.07 -22.24
C ALA A 55 -13.74 -3.15 -21.69
N ALA A 56 -13.37 -2.23 -20.81
CA ALA A 56 -12.01 -2.15 -20.26
C ALA A 56 -11.58 -3.46 -19.61
N ARG A 57 -10.42 -3.95 -20.05
CA ARG A 57 -9.76 -5.14 -19.52
C ARG A 57 -8.25 -4.87 -19.43
N PRO A 58 -7.61 -5.01 -18.26
CA PRO A 58 -6.16 -4.86 -18.16
C PRO A 58 -5.44 -6.05 -18.82
N GLU A 59 -4.19 -5.84 -19.21
CA GLU A 59 -3.32 -6.95 -19.64
C GLU A 59 -2.95 -7.86 -18.46
N ALA A 60 -2.79 -7.27 -17.28
CA ALA A 60 -2.44 -7.97 -16.05
C ALA A 60 -2.89 -7.17 -14.83
N ILE A 61 -2.95 -7.86 -13.69
CA ILE A 61 -2.96 -7.27 -12.36
C ILE A 61 -1.59 -7.56 -11.73
N LEU A 62 -0.89 -6.52 -11.28
CA LEU A 62 0.38 -6.63 -10.60
C LEU A 62 0.19 -6.29 -9.13
N LEU A 63 0.79 -7.05 -8.24
CA LEU A 63 0.77 -6.76 -6.81
C LEU A 63 2.15 -6.31 -6.37
N THR A 64 2.20 -5.20 -5.63
CA THR A 64 3.42 -4.78 -4.93
C THR A 64 3.79 -5.81 -3.87
N HIS A 65 2.79 -6.30 -3.15
CA HIS A 65 2.89 -7.39 -2.18
C HIS A 65 1.49 -7.96 -1.86
N GLY A 66 1.41 -8.98 -1.04
CA GLY A 66 0.16 -9.71 -0.81
C GLY A 66 -0.60 -9.33 0.47
N HIS A 67 -0.35 -8.21 1.12
CA HIS A 67 -1.21 -7.77 2.22
C HIS A 67 -2.64 -7.51 1.75
N MET A 68 -3.60 -7.67 2.67
CA MET A 68 -5.03 -7.64 2.36
C MET A 68 -5.50 -6.32 1.74
N ASP A 69 -4.87 -5.23 2.10
CA ASP A 69 -5.19 -3.89 1.58
C ASP A 69 -4.53 -3.57 0.23
N HIS A 70 -3.76 -4.51 -0.32
CA HIS A 70 -3.19 -4.47 -1.67
C HIS A 70 -3.74 -5.57 -2.57
N ALA A 71 -3.97 -6.77 -2.04
CA ALA A 71 -4.39 -7.93 -2.82
C ALA A 71 -5.86 -8.34 -2.57
N GLY A 72 -6.59 -7.63 -1.70
CA GLY A 72 -7.89 -8.07 -1.19
C GLY A 72 -8.99 -8.21 -2.22
N SER A 73 -9.01 -7.41 -3.28
CA SER A 73 -9.98 -7.53 -4.38
C SER A 73 -9.40 -8.21 -5.62
N ALA A 74 -8.15 -8.74 -5.56
CA ALA A 74 -7.45 -9.28 -6.72
C ALA A 74 -8.16 -10.48 -7.35
N LEU A 75 -8.68 -11.40 -6.54
CA LEU A 75 -9.37 -12.60 -7.04
C LEU A 75 -10.66 -12.23 -7.80
N ASP A 76 -11.46 -11.34 -7.24
CA ASP A 76 -12.71 -10.89 -7.84
C ASP A 76 -12.45 -10.19 -9.18
N LEU A 77 -11.45 -9.30 -9.21
CA LEU A 77 -11.04 -8.58 -10.42
C LEU A 77 -10.44 -9.51 -11.47
N ALA A 78 -9.56 -10.42 -11.08
CA ALA A 78 -8.94 -11.40 -11.97
C ALA A 78 -9.97 -12.34 -12.60
N ASN A 79 -10.98 -12.75 -11.83
CA ASN A 79 -12.07 -13.57 -12.35
C ASN A 79 -12.98 -12.78 -13.29
N PHE A 80 -13.31 -11.54 -12.94
CA PHE A 80 -14.17 -10.70 -13.76
C PHE A 80 -13.53 -10.36 -15.12
N TRP A 81 -12.26 -9.97 -15.13
CA TRP A 81 -11.53 -9.61 -16.36
C TRP A 81 -10.90 -10.81 -17.06
N ASP A 82 -10.92 -11.99 -16.44
CA ASP A 82 -10.22 -13.20 -16.92
C ASP A 82 -8.74 -12.96 -17.20
N VAL A 83 -8.04 -12.35 -16.25
CA VAL A 83 -6.60 -12.03 -16.33
C VAL A 83 -5.82 -12.70 -15.21
N SER A 84 -4.49 -12.81 -15.40
CA SER A 84 -3.59 -13.28 -14.37
C SER A 84 -3.19 -12.16 -13.41
N VAL A 85 -2.93 -12.54 -12.15
CA VAL A 85 -2.32 -11.70 -11.13
C VAL A 85 -0.84 -12.08 -11.05
N PHE A 86 0.05 -11.11 -10.99
CA PHE A 86 1.49 -11.36 -10.85
C PHE A 86 2.03 -10.75 -9.58
N ALA A 87 2.86 -11.50 -8.89
CA ALA A 87 3.54 -11.09 -7.67
C ALA A 87 4.94 -11.70 -7.60
N HIS A 88 5.80 -11.17 -6.74
CA HIS A 88 7.10 -11.77 -6.49
C HIS A 88 6.97 -13.22 -5.98
N PRO A 89 7.88 -14.16 -6.34
CA PRO A 89 7.81 -15.56 -5.90
C PRO A 89 7.63 -15.73 -4.39
N LEU A 90 8.29 -14.89 -3.56
CA LEU A 90 8.18 -14.93 -2.10
C LEU A 90 6.81 -14.50 -1.55
N GLU A 91 5.92 -13.93 -2.39
CA GLU A 91 4.55 -13.59 -2.00
C GLU A 91 3.56 -14.75 -2.25
N LEU A 92 3.91 -15.70 -3.12
CA LEU A 92 3.03 -16.80 -3.51
C LEU A 92 2.54 -17.65 -2.32
N PRO A 93 3.34 -17.98 -1.29
CA PRO A 93 2.84 -18.72 -0.14
C PRO A 93 1.67 -18.03 0.55
N TYR A 94 1.70 -16.71 0.64
CA TYR A 94 0.67 -15.90 1.30
C TYR A 94 -0.56 -15.70 0.41
N LEU A 95 -0.36 -15.61 -0.90
CA LEU A 95 -1.40 -15.41 -1.91
C LEU A 95 -2.09 -16.71 -2.35
N THR A 96 -1.57 -17.86 -1.92
CA THR A 96 -2.17 -19.19 -2.21
C THR A 96 -2.62 -19.92 -0.94
N GLY A 97 -2.75 -19.22 0.18
CA GLY A 97 -3.21 -19.78 1.44
C GLY A 97 -2.26 -20.76 2.12
N ARG A 98 -1.05 -21.01 1.55
CA ARG A 98 -0.06 -21.96 2.10
C ARG A 98 0.61 -21.44 3.38
N SER A 99 0.73 -20.12 3.53
CA SER A 99 1.29 -19.47 4.70
C SER A 99 0.49 -18.23 5.06
N LYS A 100 0.67 -17.74 6.29
CA LYS A 100 0.16 -16.44 6.73
C LYS A 100 1.32 -15.50 6.95
N TYR A 101 1.11 -14.21 6.71
CA TYR A 101 2.10 -13.20 7.07
C TYR A 101 2.45 -13.24 8.55
N PRO A 102 3.66 -12.79 8.91
CA PRO A 102 4.01 -12.54 10.31
C PRO A 102 2.94 -11.69 11.00
N PRO A 103 2.59 -11.98 12.26
CA PRO A 103 1.66 -11.15 13.01
C PRO A 103 2.13 -9.69 13.08
N LEU A 104 1.19 -8.75 13.01
CA LEU A 104 1.48 -7.35 13.24
C LEU A 104 2.14 -7.16 14.61
N ASP A 105 3.12 -6.28 14.67
CA ASP A 105 3.81 -5.96 15.92
C ASP A 105 3.16 -4.75 16.63
N PRO A 106 2.37 -4.95 17.69
CA PRO A 106 1.75 -3.85 18.40
C PRO A 106 2.72 -3.08 19.30
N THR A 107 3.95 -3.57 19.47
CA THR A 107 4.93 -3.03 20.41
C THR A 107 5.87 -1.98 19.82
N VAL A 108 5.85 -1.80 18.50
CA VAL A 108 6.60 -0.73 17.81
C VAL A 108 6.08 0.68 18.14
N GLY A 109 4.89 0.77 18.75
CA GLY A 109 4.26 2.04 19.13
C GLY A 109 3.59 2.77 17.97
N GLY A 110 2.87 3.85 18.31
CA GLY A 110 2.13 4.66 17.34
C GLY A 110 0.69 4.23 17.10
N PHE A 111 -0.02 5.05 16.33
CA PHE A 111 -1.47 4.87 16.09
C PHE A 111 -1.77 3.58 15.33
N LEU A 112 -1.01 3.28 14.26
CA LEU A 112 -1.23 2.09 13.46
C LEU A 112 -0.98 0.80 14.26
N ALA A 113 0.05 0.78 15.12
CA ALA A 113 0.32 -0.36 16.00
C ALA A 113 -0.80 -0.60 17.01
N LEU A 114 -1.38 0.48 17.54
CA LEU A 114 -2.54 0.40 18.43
C LEU A 114 -3.74 -0.20 17.70
N MET A 115 -4.05 0.27 16.50
CA MET A 115 -5.17 -0.22 15.68
C MET A 115 -4.94 -1.65 15.19
N GLY A 116 -3.70 -2.01 14.84
CA GLY A 116 -3.31 -3.32 14.35
C GLY A 116 -3.62 -4.48 15.30
N ARG A 117 -3.79 -4.20 16.62
CA ARG A 117 -4.23 -5.20 17.61
C ARG A 117 -5.59 -5.82 17.30
N PHE A 118 -6.44 -5.10 16.59
CA PHE A 118 -7.82 -5.48 16.27
C PHE A 118 -8.01 -5.91 14.82
N VAL A 119 -6.96 -5.78 14.00
CA VAL A 119 -7.02 -6.15 12.59
C VAL A 119 -6.58 -7.61 12.45
N PRO A 120 -7.46 -8.51 12.03
CA PRO A 120 -7.06 -9.87 11.72
C PRO A 120 -6.11 -9.85 10.52
N VAL A 121 -5.14 -10.76 10.50
CA VAL A 121 -4.33 -11.04 9.31
C VAL A 121 -4.98 -12.22 8.60
N PRO A 122 -5.91 -11.99 7.63
CA PRO A 122 -6.57 -13.06 6.92
C PRO A 122 -5.58 -13.75 5.99
N SER A 123 -5.82 -15.01 5.71
CA SER A 123 -5.19 -15.70 4.59
C SER A 123 -5.95 -15.33 3.31
N GLN A 124 -5.23 -15.17 2.23
CA GLN A 124 -5.78 -15.02 0.89
C GLN A 124 -5.47 -16.28 0.09
N ASP A 125 -6.32 -16.62 -0.85
CA ASP A 125 -6.09 -17.72 -1.78
C ASP A 125 -6.59 -17.30 -3.17
N LEU A 126 -5.65 -16.88 -4.00
CA LEU A 126 -5.88 -16.52 -5.40
C LEU A 126 -5.83 -17.74 -6.33
N GLY A 127 -5.51 -18.92 -5.79
CA GLY A 127 -5.44 -20.18 -6.52
C GLY A 127 -4.55 -20.12 -7.75
N ALA A 128 -5.05 -20.59 -8.88
CA ALA A 128 -4.35 -20.59 -10.16
C ALA A 128 -4.30 -19.21 -10.84
N ARG A 129 -4.93 -18.17 -10.29
CA ARG A 129 -4.91 -16.84 -10.86
C ARG A 129 -3.58 -16.12 -10.61
N VAL A 130 -2.85 -16.46 -9.54
CA VAL A 130 -1.58 -15.82 -9.22
C VAL A 130 -0.41 -16.57 -9.85
N ARG A 131 0.52 -15.80 -10.43
CA ARG A 131 1.76 -16.25 -11.07
C ARG A 131 2.95 -15.45 -10.53
N ALA A 132 4.13 -16.06 -10.60
CA ALA A 132 5.36 -15.39 -10.23
C ALA A 132 5.79 -14.35 -11.29
N LEU A 133 6.26 -13.19 -10.83
CA LEU A 133 7.11 -12.31 -11.63
C LEU A 133 8.43 -13.04 -11.91
N GLU A 134 8.89 -13.00 -13.18
CA GLU A 134 10.14 -13.65 -13.58
C GLU A 134 11.31 -12.67 -13.41
N PRO A 135 12.33 -13.00 -12.60
CA PRO A 135 13.51 -12.16 -12.45
C PRO A 135 14.18 -11.86 -13.81
N GLY A 136 14.58 -10.59 -14.00
CA GLY A 136 15.24 -10.14 -15.24
C GLY A 136 14.31 -9.97 -16.44
N ARG A 137 12.99 -10.12 -16.27
CA ARG A 137 11.99 -9.81 -17.29
C ARG A 137 11.17 -8.58 -16.91
N GLU A 138 10.66 -7.90 -17.93
CA GLU A 138 9.68 -6.83 -17.72
C GLU A 138 8.43 -7.35 -17.02
N ALA A 139 7.80 -6.52 -16.21
CA ALA A 139 6.52 -6.86 -15.62
C ALA A 139 5.46 -6.95 -16.73
N PRO A 140 4.59 -7.98 -16.72
CA PRO A 140 3.55 -8.15 -17.74
C PRO A 140 2.68 -6.90 -17.88
N GLY A 141 2.53 -6.42 -19.13
CA GLY A 141 1.73 -5.23 -19.45
C GLY A 141 2.33 -3.89 -19.02
N LEU A 142 3.58 -3.85 -18.54
CA LEU A 142 4.27 -2.62 -18.13
C LEU A 142 5.54 -2.37 -18.96
N ALA A 143 5.39 -2.21 -20.28
CA ALA A 143 6.52 -1.86 -21.14
C ALA A 143 7.19 -0.55 -20.68
N GLY A 144 8.52 -0.58 -20.59
CA GLY A 144 9.33 0.58 -20.14
C GLY A 144 9.35 0.80 -18.63
N TRP A 145 8.77 -0.09 -17.83
CA TRP A 145 8.89 -0.09 -16.39
C TRP A 145 9.83 -1.20 -15.92
N GLU A 146 10.64 -0.86 -14.92
CA GLU A 146 11.47 -1.82 -14.20
C GLU A 146 10.72 -2.19 -12.90
N TRP A 147 10.75 -3.46 -12.52
CA TRP A 147 10.35 -3.85 -11.18
C TRP A 147 11.57 -4.23 -10.35
N HIS A 148 11.57 -3.83 -9.11
CA HIS A 148 12.67 -4.01 -8.18
C HIS A 148 12.18 -4.71 -6.92
N HIS A 149 12.91 -5.74 -6.48
CA HIS A 149 12.66 -6.39 -5.20
C HIS A 149 13.08 -5.45 -4.07
N THR A 150 12.12 -5.03 -3.26
CA THR A 150 12.29 -4.07 -2.16
C THR A 150 11.76 -4.66 -0.84
N PRO A 151 12.39 -5.74 -0.35
CA PRO A 151 11.91 -6.47 0.83
C PRO A 151 12.06 -5.67 2.12
N GLY A 152 11.36 -6.13 3.16
CA GLY A 152 11.41 -5.57 4.51
C GLY A 152 10.03 -5.43 5.10
N HIS A 153 9.12 -4.71 4.44
CA HIS A 153 7.70 -4.67 4.77
C HIS A 153 7.00 -6.01 4.48
N ALA A 154 7.28 -6.60 3.34
CA ALA A 154 6.91 -7.98 3.00
C ALA A 154 8.10 -8.69 2.35
N PRO A 155 8.19 -10.03 2.40
CA PRO A 155 9.36 -10.74 1.91
C PRO A 155 9.58 -10.60 0.41
N GLY A 156 8.51 -10.57 -0.36
CA GLY A 156 8.51 -10.41 -1.81
C GLY A 156 7.97 -9.05 -2.26
N HIS A 157 8.04 -8.04 -1.41
CA HIS A 157 7.62 -6.70 -1.80
C HIS A 157 8.40 -6.21 -3.03
N VAL A 158 7.68 -5.61 -4.00
CA VAL A 158 8.28 -5.00 -5.20
C VAL A 158 7.83 -3.56 -5.37
N ALA A 159 8.72 -2.74 -5.92
CA ALA A 159 8.43 -1.41 -6.42
C ALA A 159 8.54 -1.40 -7.96
N PHE A 160 7.78 -0.53 -8.62
CA PHE A 160 7.85 -0.33 -10.06
C PHE A 160 8.38 1.06 -10.37
N PHE A 161 9.35 1.14 -11.28
CA PHE A 161 10.00 2.39 -11.63
C PHE A 161 10.04 2.61 -13.13
N ARG A 162 9.61 3.78 -13.58
CA ARG A 162 9.70 4.21 -14.98
C ARG A 162 10.81 5.28 -15.12
N ARG A 163 11.92 4.89 -15.78
CA ARG A 163 13.09 5.77 -15.92
C ARG A 163 12.81 7.01 -16.74
N GLN A 164 11.92 6.91 -17.73
CA GLN A 164 11.66 7.98 -18.69
C GLN A 164 11.28 9.29 -18.01
N ASP A 165 10.52 9.24 -16.92
CA ASP A 165 10.01 10.42 -16.22
C ASP A 165 10.25 10.36 -14.70
N GLY A 166 10.98 9.35 -14.23
CA GLY A 166 11.27 9.18 -12.82
C GLY A 166 10.04 8.86 -11.97
N THR A 167 9.03 8.18 -12.52
CA THR A 167 7.84 7.77 -11.75
C THR A 167 8.12 6.47 -11.00
N LEU A 168 7.96 6.52 -9.66
CA LEU A 168 8.10 5.40 -8.75
C LEU A 168 6.76 5.03 -8.11
N LEU A 169 6.33 3.78 -8.28
CA LEU A 169 5.29 3.15 -7.48
C LEU A 169 5.99 2.32 -6.41
N ALA A 170 6.10 2.89 -5.22
CA ALA A 170 6.93 2.34 -4.14
C ALA A 170 6.22 1.26 -3.31
N GLY A 171 4.93 1.01 -3.56
CA GLY A 171 4.13 0.16 -2.66
C GLY A 171 4.25 0.63 -1.22
N ASP A 172 4.49 -0.30 -0.32
CA ASP A 172 4.66 -0.04 1.11
C ASP A 172 6.12 -0.11 1.59
N ALA A 173 7.11 -0.13 0.65
CA ALA A 173 8.49 0.17 1.02
C ALA A 173 8.64 1.60 1.55
N LEU A 174 7.76 2.49 1.08
CA LEU A 174 7.59 3.88 1.51
C LEU A 174 6.12 4.19 1.71
N THR A 175 5.83 5.24 2.47
CA THR A 175 4.51 5.86 2.52
C THR A 175 4.65 7.36 2.32
N THR A 176 3.63 8.02 1.74
CA THR A 176 3.59 9.49 1.61
C THR A 176 2.72 10.14 2.70
N MET A 177 2.56 9.43 3.81
CA MET A 177 1.84 9.85 5.00
C MET A 177 2.39 9.11 6.23
N ASN A 178 2.53 9.78 7.36
CA ASN A 178 2.91 9.11 8.60
C ASN A 178 1.72 8.34 9.20
N LEU A 179 1.64 7.04 8.91
CA LEU A 179 0.59 6.15 9.40
C LEU A 179 0.63 5.92 10.93
N ASN A 180 1.77 6.17 11.57
CA ASN A 180 1.92 6.05 13.03
C ASN A 180 1.36 7.28 13.78
N SER A 181 1.02 8.36 13.07
CA SER A 181 0.39 9.56 13.61
C SER A 181 -1.10 9.59 13.29
N PHE A 182 -1.94 9.56 14.34
CA PHE A 182 -3.39 9.75 14.18
C PHE A 182 -3.72 11.06 13.44
N PHE A 183 -3.05 12.16 13.82
CA PHE A 183 -3.27 13.46 13.21
C PHE A 183 -2.90 13.45 11.71
N ALA A 184 -1.73 12.93 11.37
CA ALA A 184 -1.29 12.86 9.97
C ALA A 184 -2.22 11.98 9.12
N SER A 185 -2.73 10.87 9.69
CA SER A 185 -3.68 9.98 9.00
C SER A 185 -5.04 10.64 8.76
N VAL A 186 -5.55 11.42 9.73
CA VAL A 186 -6.86 12.09 9.61
C VAL A 186 -6.80 13.30 8.67
N PHE A 187 -5.71 14.06 8.71
CA PHE A 187 -5.55 15.29 7.91
C PHE A 187 -4.79 15.08 6.61
N GLU A 188 -4.40 13.83 6.32
CA GLU A 188 -3.66 13.45 5.10
C GLU A 188 -2.41 14.30 4.88
N VAL A 189 -1.63 14.51 5.97
CA VAL A 189 -0.40 15.33 5.90
C VAL A 189 0.63 14.61 5.05
N GLN A 190 0.97 15.21 3.91
CA GLN A 190 1.94 14.63 2.97
C GLN A 190 3.36 14.69 3.55
N ARG A 191 3.98 13.54 3.65
CA ARG A 191 5.38 13.38 4.05
C ARG A 191 5.89 12.00 3.59
N VAL A 192 7.07 11.96 3.01
CA VAL A 192 7.75 10.70 2.71
C VAL A 192 8.20 10.07 4.02
N CYS A 193 7.71 8.88 4.29
CA CYS A 193 7.99 8.10 5.49
C CYS A 193 8.43 6.68 5.11
N GLY A 194 9.01 5.96 6.07
CA GLY A 194 9.32 4.54 5.91
C GLY A 194 8.06 3.67 5.85
N PRO A 195 8.25 2.36 5.80
CA PRO A 195 7.17 1.38 5.72
C PRO A 195 6.24 1.44 6.94
N PRO A 196 5.00 0.91 6.84
CA PRO A 196 4.10 0.75 7.96
C PRO A 196 4.72 -0.08 9.09
N ALA A 197 5.00 0.55 10.24
CA ALA A 197 5.85 -0.04 11.27
C ALA A 197 5.35 -1.40 11.82
N PRO A 198 4.05 -1.60 12.13
CA PRO A 198 3.60 -2.86 12.73
C PRO A 198 3.70 -4.07 11.79
N SER A 199 3.71 -3.84 10.49
CA SER A 199 3.76 -4.86 9.43
C SER A 199 5.13 -4.95 8.74
N THR A 200 6.20 -4.51 9.43
CA THR A 200 7.58 -4.56 8.89
C THR A 200 8.39 -5.62 9.64
N PRO A 201 8.43 -6.87 9.15
CA PRO A 201 9.11 -7.98 9.82
C PRO A 201 10.63 -8.01 9.62
N ASP A 202 11.21 -7.14 8.78
CA ASP A 202 12.66 -7.01 8.60
C ASP A 202 13.07 -5.55 8.37
N TRP A 203 13.46 -4.90 9.44
CA TRP A 203 13.84 -3.49 9.43
C TRP A 203 15.17 -3.22 8.71
N ARG A 204 16.09 -4.18 8.71
CA ARG A 204 17.35 -4.05 7.99
C ARG A 204 17.13 -4.04 6.48
N ARG A 205 16.36 -5.01 5.97
CA ARG A 205 16.01 -5.04 4.55
C ARG A 205 15.12 -3.85 4.14
N ALA A 206 14.21 -3.40 5.02
CA ALA A 206 13.41 -2.21 4.76
C ALA A 206 14.28 -0.97 4.56
N ARG A 207 15.32 -0.80 5.39
CA ARG A 207 16.30 0.27 5.22
C ARG A 207 17.06 0.16 3.91
N GLU A 208 17.61 -1.01 3.60
CA GLU A 208 18.34 -1.28 2.35
C GLU A 208 17.44 -0.98 1.12
N SER A 209 16.16 -1.32 1.18
CA SER A 209 15.19 -1.03 0.13
C SER A 209 14.96 0.47 -0.04
N VAL A 210 14.82 1.23 1.04
CA VAL A 210 14.65 2.69 1.00
C VAL A 210 15.90 3.38 0.44
N GLU A 211 17.10 2.95 0.88
CA GLU A 211 18.38 3.43 0.36
C GLU A 211 18.48 3.21 -1.17
N PHE A 212 18.16 2.00 -1.63
CA PHE A 212 18.11 1.67 -3.05
C PHE A 212 17.11 2.53 -3.82
N LEU A 213 15.89 2.69 -3.31
CA LEU A 213 14.85 3.51 -3.98
C LEU A 213 15.26 4.99 -4.08
N ALA A 214 16.00 5.50 -3.11
CA ALA A 214 16.54 6.86 -3.16
C ALA A 214 17.63 7.03 -4.25
N GLU A 215 18.43 5.99 -4.51
CA GLU A 215 19.44 5.99 -5.59
C GLU A 215 18.82 6.08 -6.98
N LEU A 216 17.57 5.61 -7.16
CA LEU A 216 16.84 5.76 -8.42
C LEU A 216 16.48 7.22 -8.74
N ARG A 217 16.52 8.11 -7.76
CA ARG A 217 16.20 9.56 -7.86
C ARG A 217 14.82 9.81 -8.47
N PRO A 218 13.74 9.22 -7.92
CA PRO A 218 12.41 9.37 -8.48
C PRO A 218 11.93 10.81 -8.39
N LEU A 219 11.29 11.31 -9.46
CA LEU A 219 10.68 12.64 -9.51
C LEU A 219 9.23 12.65 -9.02
N THR A 220 8.54 11.52 -9.17
CA THR A 220 7.20 11.27 -8.62
C THR A 220 7.26 10.02 -7.76
N ILE A 221 6.78 10.13 -6.51
CA ILE A 221 6.72 9.05 -5.53
C ILE A 221 5.25 8.76 -5.23
N ALA A 222 4.82 7.58 -5.58
CA ALA A 222 3.48 7.08 -5.36
C ALA A 222 3.55 5.79 -4.53
N CYS A 223 2.82 5.75 -3.42
CA CYS A 223 2.91 4.68 -2.41
C CYS A 223 1.58 3.97 -2.24
N GLY A 224 1.57 2.82 -1.57
CA GLY A 224 0.34 2.15 -1.18
C GLY A 224 -0.55 3.04 -0.29
N HIS A 225 0.06 3.90 0.50
CA HIS A 225 -0.65 4.79 1.41
C HIS A 225 -0.18 6.24 1.30
N GLY A 226 -1.14 7.16 1.42
CA GLY A 226 -0.92 8.60 1.33
C GLY A 226 -1.18 9.16 -0.06
N ILE A 227 -1.00 10.48 -0.20
CA ILE A 227 -1.20 11.18 -1.47
C ILE A 227 0.13 11.16 -2.24
N PRO A 228 0.16 10.76 -3.51
CA PRO A 228 1.37 10.82 -4.33
C PRO A 228 2.03 12.21 -4.28
N MET A 229 3.35 12.22 -4.20
CA MET A 229 4.17 13.42 -4.11
C MET A 229 5.11 13.53 -5.31
N SER A 230 5.36 14.75 -5.78
CA SER A 230 6.27 15.00 -6.89
C SER A 230 7.06 16.29 -6.67
N GLY A 231 8.17 16.40 -7.42
CA GLY A 231 9.04 17.59 -7.36
C GLY A 231 10.13 17.51 -6.29
N GLY A 232 10.86 18.63 -6.13
CA GLY A 232 12.07 18.68 -5.32
C GLY A 232 11.89 18.29 -3.85
N ASP A 233 10.76 18.65 -3.25
CA ASP A 233 10.46 18.31 -1.85
C ASP A 233 10.34 16.81 -1.62
N ALA A 234 9.71 16.08 -2.53
CA ALA A 234 9.59 14.63 -2.45
C ALA A 234 10.96 13.95 -2.55
N VAL A 235 11.79 14.40 -3.50
CA VAL A 235 13.16 13.92 -3.70
C VAL A 235 14.03 14.17 -2.46
N MET A 236 13.99 15.36 -1.90
CA MET A 236 14.75 15.72 -0.69
C MET A 236 14.30 14.89 0.51
N GLN A 237 13.00 14.73 0.73
CA GLN A 237 12.47 13.94 1.84
C GLN A 237 12.84 12.45 1.71
N LEU A 238 12.86 11.88 0.52
CA LEU A 238 13.31 10.51 0.30
C LEU A 238 14.81 10.36 0.60
N ALA A 239 15.63 11.31 0.15
CA ALA A 239 17.07 11.31 0.45
C ALA A 239 17.36 11.46 1.95
N GLU A 240 16.58 12.31 2.64
CA GLU A 240 16.65 12.46 4.10
C GLU A 240 16.26 11.15 4.80
N LEU A 241 15.16 10.52 4.36
CA LEU A 241 14.70 9.25 4.91
C LEU A 241 15.75 8.14 4.73
N ALA A 242 16.35 8.03 3.55
CA ALA A 242 17.40 7.05 3.27
C ALA A 242 18.62 7.26 4.17
N THR A 243 19.03 8.51 4.38
CA THR A 243 20.18 8.84 5.23
C THR A 243 19.89 8.60 6.72
N ASN A 244 18.68 8.90 7.17
CA ASN A 244 18.27 8.89 8.57
C ASN A 244 17.10 7.92 8.81
N PHE A 245 17.16 6.71 8.23
CA PHE A 245 16.07 5.74 8.31
C PHE A 245 15.71 5.39 9.76
N PRO A 246 14.47 5.67 10.21
CA PRO A 246 14.08 5.52 11.60
C PRO A 246 13.71 4.06 11.91
N ILE A 247 14.62 3.33 12.56
CA ILE A 247 14.29 2.01 13.13
C ILE A 247 13.62 2.25 14.49
N PRO A 248 12.47 1.61 14.79
CA PRO A 248 11.82 1.74 16.10
C PRO A 248 12.75 1.31 17.24
N ALA A 249 12.66 1.99 18.39
CA ALA A 249 13.46 1.64 19.56
C ALA A 249 13.06 0.27 20.18
N HIS A 250 11.79 -0.13 19.98
CA HIS A 250 11.22 -1.37 20.51
C HIS A 250 10.38 -2.06 19.45
N GLY A 251 10.29 -3.38 19.51
CA GLY A 251 9.46 -4.16 18.61
C GLY A 251 9.94 -5.60 18.49
N ARG A 252 9.00 -6.48 18.12
CA ARG A 252 9.23 -7.91 17.95
C ARG A 252 10.31 -8.20 16.90
N TYR A 253 10.32 -7.41 15.83
CA TYR A 253 11.16 -7.63 14.66
C TYR A 253 12.34 -6.67 14.58
N VAL A 254 12.55 -5.84 15.61
CA VAL A 254 13.60 -4.80 15.60
C VAL A 254 14.98 -5.39 15.83
N GLN A 255 15.12 -6.32 16.78
CA GLN A 255 16.41 -6.93 17.11
C GLN A 255 16.70 -8.17 16.25
N GLU A 256 15.67 -8.95 15.97
CA GLU A 256 15.74 -10.15 15.16
C GLU A 256 14.59 -10.14 14.15
N PRO A 257 14.89 -10.21 12.84
CA PRO A 257 13.84 -10.26 11.82
C PRO A 257 13.11 -11.61 11.82
N ALA A 258 11.90 -11.63 11.27
CA ALA A 258 11.25 -12.88 10.90
C ALA A 258 12.07 -13.60 9.81
N ARG A 259 12.18 -14.92 9.90
CA ARG A 259 12.79 -15.75 8.86
C ARG A 259 11.70 -16.21 7.90
N LEU A 260 11.81 -15.77 6.66
CA LEU A 260 10.83 -15.97 5.61
C LEU A 260 11.53 -16.49 4.36
N ASP A 261 10.92 -17.47 3.68
CA ASP A 261 11.42 -18.04 2.43
C ASP A 261 10.28 -18.38 1.45
N GLU A 262 10.55 -19.18 0.43
CA GLU A 262 9.59 -19.61 -0.59
C GLU A 262 8.48 -20.52 -0.05
N SER A 263 8.61 -21.04 1.16
CA SER A 263 7.55 -21.79 1.87
C SER A 263 6.64 -20.89 2.72
N GLY A 264 7.06 -19.64 2.95
CA GLY A 264 6.39 -18.66 3.79
C GLY A 264 7.16 -18.38 5.08
N VAL A 265 6.50 -18.42 6.23
CA VAL A 265 7.10 -18.19 7.55
C VAL A 265 7.86 -19.43 8.02
N VAL A 266 9.19 -19.30 8.17
CA VAL A 266 10.06 -20.36 8.72
C VAL A 266 10.16 -20.26 10.23
N SER A 267 10.45 -19.04 10.76
CA SER A 267 10.48 -18.81 12.20
C SER A 267 10.21 -17.32 12.52
N LEU A 268 9.71 -17.11 13.72
CA LEU A 268 9.39 -15.78 14.24
C LEU A 268 10.11 -15.57 15.57
N PRO A 269 10.65 -14.37 15.83
CA PRO A 269 11.13 -14.01 17.16
C PRO A 269 10.01 -14.10 18.18
N ALA A 270 10.37 -14.33 19.45
CA ALA A 270 9.39 -14.32 20.54
C ALA A 270 8.70 -12.94 20.62
N PRO A 271 7.38 -12.90 20.85
CA PRO A 271 6.71 -11.62 21.03
C PRO A 271 7.22 -10.94 22.32
N PRO A 272 7.57 -9.64 22.27
CA PRO A 272 7.93 -8.91 23.47
C PRO A 272 6.72 -8.75 24.39
N LEU A 273 6.98 -8.47 25.67
CA LEU A 273 5.90 -8.20 26.64
C LEU A 273 5.15 -6.93 26.21
N ASP A 274 3.85 -7.09 25.98
CA ASP A 274 2.97 -5.98 25.69
C ASP A 274 2.36 -5.43 27.00
N ALA A 275 2.83 -4.24 27.40
CA ALA A 275 2.47 -3.64 28.68
C ALA A 275 1.11 -2.90 28.68
N LEU A 276 0.42 -2.79 27.52
CA LEU A 276 -0.86 -2.08 27.49
C LEU A 276 -2.01 -3.00 27.94
N PRO A 277 -2.71 -2.69 29.05
CA PRO A 277 -3.87 -3.47 29.47
C PRO A 277 -5.00 -3.31 28.44
N GLY A 278 -5.62 -4.42 28.04
CA GLY A 278 -6.66 -4.47 27.00
C GLY A 278 -7.84 -3.50 27.19
N VAL A 279 -8.13 -3.11 28.42
CA VAL A 279 -9.22 -2.17 28.78
C VAL A 279 -8.92 -0.73 28.33
N ALA A 280 -7.68 -0.26 28.45
CA ALA A 280 -7.29 1.09 28.00
C ALA A 280 -7.35 1.23 26.47
N VAL A 281 -7.13 0.14 25.78
CA VAL A 281 -7.17 0.08 24.31
C VAL A 281 -8.61 0.18 23.78
N VAL A 282 -9.57 -0.50 24.40
CA VAL A 282 -10.99 -0.44 24.02
C VAL A 282 -11.55 0.97 24.16
N VAL A 283 -11.21 1.67 25.24
CA VAL A 283 -11.64 3.06 25.48
C VAL A 283 -11.00 4.00 24.44
N GLY A 284 -9.72 3.83 24.13
CA GLY A 284 -9.01 4.64 23.13
C GLY A 284 -9.57 4.48 21.71
N VAL A 285 -9.88 3.26 21.30
CA VAL A 285 -10.47 2.96 19.98
C VAL A 285 -11.89 3.52 19.84
N ALA A 286 -12.72 3.39 20.86
CA ALA A 286 -14.06 3.95 20.86
C ALA A 286 -14.04 5.48 20.75
N ALA A 287 -13.12 6.14 21.46
CA ALA A 287 -12.94 7.59 21.40
C ALA A 287 -12.42 8.05 20.03
N ALA A 288 -11.45 7.33 19.43
CA ALA A 288 -10.90 7.64 18.11
C ALA A 288 -11.94 7.44 16.99
N ALA A 289 -12.71 6.34 17.04
CA ALA A 289 -13.79 6.09 16.10
C ALA A 289 -14.89 7.16 16.19
N GLY A 290 -15.28 7.55 17.40
CA GLY A 290 -16.25 8.63 17.64
C GLY A 290 -15.77 9.97 17.04
N THR A 291 -14.48 10.29 17.18
CA THR A 291 -13.89 11.51 16.64
C THR A 291 -13.84 11.49 15.10
N MET A 292 -13.50 10.37 14.49
CA MET A 292 -13.50 10.22 13.02
C MET A 292 -14.93 10.36 12.44
N PHE A 293 -15.93 9.77 13.07
CA PHE A 293 -17.33 9.93 12.67
C PHE A 293 -17.80 11.39 12.79
N ALA A 294 -17.42 12.09 13.87
CA ALA A 294 -17.77 13.49 14.07
C ALA A 294 -17.12 14.40 13.01
N VAL A 295 -15.85 14.18 12.66
CA VAL A 295 -15.13 14.93 11.62
C VAL A 295 -15.72 14.66 10.24
N ALA A 296 -16.02 13.41 9.92
CA ALA A 296 -16.67 13.05 8.66
C ALA A 296 -18.08 13.66 8.52
N ALA A 297 -18.87 13.64 9.59
CA ALA A 297 -20.19 14.28 9.64
C ALA A 297 -20.09 15.82 9.47
N HIS A 298 -19.08 16.45 10.09
CA HIS A 298 -18.85 17.87 9.96
C HIS A 298 -18.43 18.26 8.52
N ARG A 299 -17.56 17.48 7.87
CA ARG A 299 -17.19 17.69 6.46
C ARG A 299 -18.39 17.55 5.52
N ARG A 300 -19.26 16.54 5.72
CA ARG A 300 -20.51 16.36 4.94
C ARG A 300 -21.47 17.52 5.11
N ARG A 301 -21.62 18.07 6.33
CA ARG A 301 -22.46 19.24 6.60
C ARG A 301 -21.93 20.52 5.95
N ARG A 302 -20.59 20.69 5.87
CA ARG A 302 -19.97 21.82 5.16
C ARG A 302 -20.13 21.72 3.64
N ALA A 303 -19.98 20.54 3.06
CA ALA A 303 -20.22 20.31 1.63
C ALA A 303 -21.69 20.57 1.25
N ALA A 304 -22.64 20.06 2.05
CA ALA A 304 -24.05 20.30 1.81
C ALA A 304 -24.48 21.79 1.94
N LYS A 305 -23.78 22.60 2.75
CA LYS A 305 -24.02 24.05 2.84
C LYS A 305 -23.42 24.84 1.67
N ALA A 306 -22.37 24.32 1.02
CA ALA A 306 -21.76 24.95 -0.15
C ALA A 306 -22.59 24.75 -1.43
N ASP A 307 -23.44 23.71 -1.49
CA ASP A 307 -24.31 23.39 -2.62
C ASP A 307 -25.72 24.03 -2.55
N THR A 308 -26.00 24.84 -1.54
CA THR A 308 -27.29 25.52 -1.44
C THR A 308 -27.26 26.81 -2.29
N PRO A 309 -28.03 26.91 -3.39
CA PRO A 309 -28.07 28.13 -4.20
C PRO A 309 -28.64 29.28 -3.38
N ALA A 310 -28.05 30.47 -3.57
CA ALA A 310 -28.57 31.70 -2.96
C ALA A 310 -30.03 31.95 -3.38
N PRO A 311 -30.90 32.44 -2.47
CA PRO A 311 -32.27 32.75 -2.83
C PRO A 311 -32.25 33.87 -3.90
N ALA A 312 -32.96 33.61 -5.00
CA ALA A 312 -33.17 34.59 -6.06
C ALA A 312 -33.90 35.81 -5.49
N SER A 313 -33.28 36.97 -5.62
CA SER A 313 -33.86 38.28 -5.32
C SER A 313 -34.72 38.78 -6.46
#